data_5d2a08794bb035058f76da585568dc99
#
_entry.id   5d2a08794bb035058f76da585568dc99
#
_cell.length_a   1.000
_cell.length_b   1.000
_cell.length_c   1.000
_cell.angle_alpha   90.00
_cell.angle_beta   90.00
_cell.angle_gamma   90.00
#
_symmetry.space_group_name_H-M   'P 1'
#
loop_
_entity.id
_entity.type
_entity.pdbx_description
1 polymer ?
#
loop_
_entity_poly.entity_id
_entity_poly.type
_entity_poly.pdbx_seq_one_letter_code
_entity_poly.pdbx_strand_id
1 'polypeptide(L)'
;MSCYGGRPAMEEHRTMRGVNPAVIIGTPGRMNDHLRKRNFDTRFVTALVIDEFDKCLEFGFHDEMAEVIGQLPALKKRVLLSATDAEEIPQFAGVGGEASGNAASSSRVIKLNFLPEEAVSERLNLQKVISPEKDKLETLYRLLCTLGDHSTLVFVNYRESVERVVSYLKSKKFPCDAFHGGMEQDDRERALYKFRNGSCPVLVSTDLAARGLDIPGIDNVVHYHIPVNEEAFTHRNGRTARWEARGSSFILLHAEERLPDYIPEDIPVFGLQEQTPKPAKPRWTTLYIGKGKKDKLNKVDIVGFLYKKGGLVREDVGQVDVQEH
;
A
#
# COMPACT_ATOMS: atom_id res chain seq x y z
N MET A 1 16.30 -11.36 2.69
CA MET A 1 15.76 -11.15 4.04
C MET A 1 15.04 -9.81 4.07
N SER A 2 13.85 -9.73 4.69
CA SER A 2 13.09 -8.48 4.85
C SER A 2 13.23 -7.96 6.28
N CYS A 3 13.38 -6.62 6.44
CA CYS A 3 13.63 -5.92 7.69
C CYS A 3 12.79 -4.63 7.74
N TYR A 4 11.77 -4.57 8.60
CA TYR A 4 10.89 -3.41 8.68
C TYR A 4 10.41 -3.14 10.10
N GLY A 5 9.91 -1.92 10.34
CA GLY A 5 9.37 -1.52 11.64
C GLY A 5 8.13 -2.30 12.06
N GLY A 6 7.74 -2.17 13.34
CA GLY A 6 6.55 -2.81 13.89
C GLY A 6 6.73 -4.24 14.38
N ARG A 7 7.89 -4.86 14.18
CA ARG A 7 8.25 -6.18 14.72
C ARG A 7 9.42 -6.10 15.73
N PRO A 8 9.52 -7.04 16.70
CA PRO A 8 10.64 -7.08 17.63
C PRO A 8 11.99 -7.20 16.91
N ALA A 9 12.89 -6.23 17.12
CA ALA A 9 14.17 -6.17 16.43
C ALA A 9 15.14 -7.30 16.81
N MET A 10 15.02 -7.86 18.01
CA MET A 10 15.96 -8.86 18.53
C MET A 10 16.03 -10.15 17.72
N GLU A 11 14.88 -10.67 17.28
CA GLU A 11 14.80 -11.89 16.47
C GLU A 11 15.39 -11.65 15.07
N GLU A 12 15.09 -10.48 14.49
CA GLU A 12 15.61 -10.04 13.21
C GLU A 12 17.14 -9.90 13.22
N HIS A 13 17.71 -9.29 14.27
CA HIS A 13 19.15 -9.17 14.46
C HIS A 13 19.84 -10.53 14.56
N ARG A 14 19.24 -11.47 15.31
CA ARG A 14 19.79 -12.82 15.46
C ARG A 14 19.77 -13.57 14.13
N THR A 15 18.68 -13.50 13.40
CA THR A 15 18.54 -14.15 12.11
C THR A 15 19.51 -13.57 11.08
N MET A 16 19.64 -12.24 11.02
CA MET A 16 20.55 -11.56 10.08
C MET A 16 22.00 -12.04 10.24
N ARG A 17 22.48 -12.14 11.48
CA ARG A 17 23.83 -12.60 11.78
C ARG A 17 24.08 -14.07 11.41
N GLY A 18 23.03 -14.89 11.46
CA GLY A 18 23.13 -16.34 11.19
C GLY A 18 23.01 -16.74 9.73
N VAL A 19 22.27 -15.95 8.92
CA VAL A 19 21.87 -16.37 7.56
C VAL A 19 22.80 -15.80 6.48
N ASN A 20 23.47 -14.67 6.71
CA ASN A 20 24.27 -13.95 5.71
C ASN A 20 23.52 -13.81 4.35
N PRO A 21 22.43 -13.06 4.28
CA PRO A 21 21.53 -13.03 3.14
C PRO A 21 22.18 -12.35 1.93
N ALA A 22 21.96 -12.87 0.72
CA ALA A 22 22.41 -12.26 -0.53
C ALA A 22 21.65 -10.98 -0.88
N VAL A 23 20.41 -10.83 -0.42
CA VAL A 23 19.57 -9.65 -0.61
C VAL A 23 18.92 -9.27 0.71
N ILE A 24 19.03 -7.99 1.07
CA ILE A 24 18.38 -7.40 2.23
C ILE A 24 17.41 -6.35 1.72
N ILE A 25 16.15 -6.42 2.14
CA ILE A 25 15.09 -5.47 1.82
C ILE A 25 14.62 -4.87 3.14
N GLY A 26 14.63 -3.55 3.25
CA GLY A 26 14.24 -2.92 4.52
C GLY A 26 13.86 -1.46 4.40
N THR A 27 13.21 -0.95 5.43
CA THR A 27 12.95 0.49 5.58
C THR A 27 14.22 1.22 6.05
N PRO A 28 14.43 2.51 5.69
CA PRO A 28 15.67 3.24 6.02
C PRO A 28 16.06 3.16 7.49
N GLY A 29 15.15 3.46 8.42
CA GLY A 29 15.43 3.41 9.86
C GLY A 29 15.80 2.02 10.38
N ARG A 30 15.17 0.94 9.86
CA ARG A 30 15.52 -0.45 10.24
C ARG A 30 16.88 -0.86 9.66
N MET A 31 17.18 -0.41 8.45
CA MET A 31 18.50 -0.64 7.85
C MET A 31 19.61 0.02 8.66
N ASN A 32 19.42 1.27 9.09
CA ASN A 32 20.39 1.95 9.98
C ASN A 32 20.58 1.23 11.31
N ASP A 33 19.52 0.67 11.92
CA ASP A 33 19.64 -0.13 13.14
C ASP A 33 20.54 -1.36 12.91
N HIS A 34 20.36 -2.08 11.80
CA HIS A 34 21.21 -3.23 11.45
C HIS A 34 22.65 -2.82 11.15
N LEU A 35 22.86 -1.70 10.44
CA LEU A 35 24.18 -1.17 10.11
C LEU A 35 24.95 -0.76 11.38
N ARG A 36 24.33 0.02 12.26
CA ARG A 36 24.91 0.43 13.56
C ARG A 36 25.30 -0.77 14.43
N LYS A 37 24.51 -1.84 14.37
CA LYS A 37 24.76 -3.10 15.12
C LYS A 37 25.67 -4.08 14.37
N ARG A 38 26.13 -3.74 13.17
CA ARG A 38 27.01 -4.57 12.33
C ARG A 38 26.49 -6.00 12.16
N ASN A 39 25.20 -6.14 11.86
CA ASN A 39 24.55 -7.44 11.74
C ASN A 39 24.89 -8.17 10.43
N PHE A 40 25.46 -7.48 9.45
CA PHE A 40 25.98 -8.03 8.19
C PHE A 40 27.22 -7.25 7.73
N ASP A 41 27.98 -7.83 6.83
CA ASP A 41 29.23 -7.22 6.35
C ASP A 41 28.98 -6.29 5.15
N THR A 42 29.12 -4.99 5.36
CA THR A 42 28.89 -3.96 4.34
C THR A 42 29.91 -3.94 3.22
N ARG A 43 31.10 -4.57 3.42
CA ARG A 43 32.18 -4.64 2.43
C ARG A 43 31.78 -5.43 1.17
N PHE A 44 30.75 -6.28 1.27
CA PHE A 44 30.24 -7.07 0.15
C PHE A 44 28.98 -6.49 -0.50
N VAL A 45 28.45 -5.37 0.01
CA VAL A 45 27.28 -4.72 -0.57
C VAL A 45 27.69 -3.85 -1.75
N THR A 46 27.44 -4.31 -2.96
CA THR A 46 27.86 -3.66 -4.19
C THR A 46 26.73 -2.95 -4.94
N ALA A 47 25.49 -3.23 -4.61
CA ALA A 47 24.34 -2.63 -5.25
C ALA A 47 23.30 -2.15 -4.22
N LEU A 48 22.69 -1.01 -4.48
CA LEU A 48 21.60 -0.43 -3.70
C LEU A 48 20.45 -0.08 -4.64
N VAL A 49 19.24 -0.45 -4.26
CA VAL A 49 18.00 -0.05 -4.91
C VAL A 49 17.17 0.73 -3.89
N ILE A 50 16.73 1.93 -4.25
CA ILE A 50 15.84 2.74 -3.45
C ILE A 50 14.52 2.84 -4.24
N ASP A 51 13.49 2.23 -3.70
CA ASP A 51 12.15 2.24 -4.28
C ASP A 51 11.33 3.39 -3.66
N GLU A 52 10.39 3.93 -4.43
CA GLU A 52 9.61 5.13 -4.07
C GLU A 52 10.54 6.27 -3.56
N PHE A 53 11.61 6.55 -4.30
CA PHE A 53 12.65 7.51 -3.91
C PHE A 53 12.10 8.92 -3.66
N ASP A 54 11.21 9.40 -4.54
CA ASP A 54 10.47 10.64 -4.38
C ASP A 54 9.77 10.73 -3.02
N LYS A 55 9.16 9.65 -2.59
CA LYS A 55 8.47 9.57 -1.29
C LYS A 55 9.40 9.51 -0.11
N CYS A 56 10.52 8.84 -0.26
CA CYS A 56 11.55 8.86 0.78
C CYS A 56 12.02 10.29 1.08
N LEU A 57 12.12 11.14 0.06
CA LEU A 57 12.47 12.55 0.22
C LEU A 57 11.33 13.36 0.86
N GLU A 58 10.10 13.22 0.35
CA GLU A 58 8.91 13.92 0.85
C GLU A 58 8.66 13.66 2.36
N PHE A 59 8.89 12.41 2.81
CA PHE A 59 8.71 12.04 4.22
C PHE A 59 9.89 12.39 5.12
N GLY A 60 10.91 13.04 4.60
CA GLY A 60 12.06 13.46 5.37
C GLY A 60 13.03 12.35 5.75
N PHE A 61 13.02 11.20 5.05
CA PHE A 61 14.02 10.13 5.25
C PHE A 61 15.38 10.44 4.62
N HIS A 62 15.63 11.70 4.34
CA HIS A 62 16.86 12.17 3.71
C HIS A 62 18.11 11.76 4.52
N ASP A 63 18.10 12.04 5.82
CA ASP A 63 19.23 11.76 6.71
C ASP A 63 19.45 10.27 6.92
N GLU A 64 18.35 9.50 7.08
CA GLU A 64 18.43 8.05 7.22
C GLU A 64 18.98 7.38 5.96
N MET A 65 18.60 7.86 4.76
CA MET A 65 19.13 7.33 3.51
C MET A 65 20.60 7.71 3.32
N ALA A 66 20.99 8.93 3.65
CA ALA A 66 22.37 9.39 3.61
C ALA A 66 23.26 8.54 4.56
N GLU A 67 22.76 8.24 5.76
CA GLU A 67 23.45 7.36 6.71
C GLU A 67 23.62 5.94 6.15
N VAL A 68 22.57 5.34 5.56
CA VAL A 68 22.66 4.02 4.92
C VAL A 68 23.75 4.02 3.85
N ILE A 69 23.70 4.98 2.92
CA ILE A 69 24.64 5.06 1.80
C ILE A 69 26.07 5.26 2.28
N GLY A 70 26.27 6.13 3.28
CA GLY A 70 27.59 6.40 3.87
C GLY A 70 28.26 5.19 4.50
N GLN A 71 27.49 4.19 4.92
CA GLN A 71 28.00 2.95 5.54
C GLN A 71 28.26 1.81 4.53
N LEU A 72 28.11 2.03 3.22
CA LEU A 72 28.30 1.04 2.16
C LEU A 72 29.55 1.34 1.31
N PRO A 73 30.77 1.04 1.78
CA PRO A 73 32.02 1.46 1.13
C PRO A 73 32.28 0.77 -0.22
N ALA A 74 31.68 -0.38 -0.46
CA ALA A 74 31.87 -1.14 -1.70
C ALA A 74 30.78 -0.90 -2.75
N LEU A 75 29.92 0.09 -2.54
CA LEU A 75 28.75 0.37 -3.40
C LEU A 75 29.19 0.83 -4.78
N LYS A 76 28.83 0.06 -5.81
CA LYS A 76 29.17 0.31 -7.22
C LYS A 76 27.96 0.73 -8.05
N LYS A 77 26.78 0.23 -7.73
CA LYS A 77 25.55 0.45 -8.49
C LYS A 77 24.46 1.01 -7.59
N ARG A 78 23.85 2.10 -8.03
CA ARG A 78 22.68 2.70 -7.39
C ARG A 78 21.54 2.72 -8.38
N VAL A 79 20.36 2.32 -7.96
CA VAL A 79 19.12 2.36 -8.74
C VAL A 79 18.09 3.11 -7.91
N LEU A 80 17.57 4.19 -8.46
CA LEU A 80 16.49 4.97 -7.86
C LEU A 80 15.23 4.71 -8.70
N LEU A 81 14.17 4.25 -8.05
CA LEU A 81 12.87 4.02 -8.66
C LEU A 81 11.90 5.08 -8.13
N SER A 82 11.20 5.74 -9.02
CA SER A 82 10.27 6.80 -8.69
C SER A 82 9.07 6.75 -9.64
N ALA A 83 7.88 7.06 -9.13
CA ALA A 83 6.68 7.21 -9.94
C ALA A 83 6.58 8.60 -10.57
N THR A 84 7.36 9.56 -10.07
CA THR A 84 7.44 10.93 -10.57
C THR A 84 8.85 11.25 -11.03
N ASP A 85 8.99 12.23 -11.92
CA ASP A 85 10.29 12.76 -12.28
C ASP A 85 10.79 13.64 -11.12
N ALA A 86 11.76 13.17 -10.36
CA ALA A 86 12.37 13.96 -9.31
C ALA A 86 13.17 15.10 -9.95
N GLU A 87 12.72 16.33 -9.75
CA GLU A 87 13.38 17.53 -10.28
C GLU A 87 14.80 17.69 -9.75
N GLU A 88 15.06 17.25 -8.52
CA GLU A 88 16.39 17.27 -7.90
C GLU A 88 16.71 15.91 -7.24
N ILE A 89 17.83 15.32 -7.67
CA ILE A 89 18.39 14.16 -6.98
C ILE A 89 19.41 14.65 -5.96
N PRO A 90 19.18 14.45 -4.65
CA PRO A 90 20.10 14.93 -3.63
C PRO A 90 21.52 14.38 -3.79
N GLN A 91 22.52 15.20 -3.45
CA GLN A 91 23.93 14.85 -3.60
C GLN A 91 24.33 13.56 -2.87
N PHE A 92 23.69 13.24 -1.74
CA PHE A 92 23.98 12.00 -1.01
C PHE A 92 23.65 10.73 -1.81
N ALA A 93 22.69 10.81 -2.73
CA ALA A 93 22.38 9.68 -3.60
C ALA A 93 23.55 9.33 -4.55
N GLY A 94 24.48 10.28 -4.74
CA GLY A 94 25.69 10.10 -5.54
C GLY A 94 25.41 9.82 -7.01
N VAL A 95 24.26 10.32 -7.50
CA VAL A 95 23.80 10.22 -8.88
C VAL A 95 23.76 11.66 -9.39
N GLY A 96 24.64 12.04 -10.33
CA GLY A 96 24.62 13.34 -10.99
C GLY A 96 25.41 14.48 -10.35
N GLY A 97 26.11 14.28 -9.24
CA GLY A 97 26.98 15.32 -8.64
C GLY A 97 28.36 15.37 -9.27
N GLU A 98 28.85 16.56 -9.64
CA GLU A 98 30.26 16.78 -9.90
C GLU A 98 31.05 16.44 -8.63
N ALA A 99 31.88 15.40 -8.69
CA ALA A 99 32.74 15.02 -7.60
C ALA A 99 33.68 16.17 -7.25
N SER A 100 33.51 16.78 -6.09
CA SER A 100 34.51 17.67 -5.48
C SER A 100 35.82 16.91 -5.34
N GLY A 101 36.75 17.14 -6.27
CA GLY A 101 38.20 16.96 -6.11
C GLY A 101 38.72 15.54 -5.84
N ASN A 102 38.65 14.66 -6.81
CA ASN A 102 39.73 13.80 -7.28
C ASN A 102 39.23 12.95 -8.47
N ALA A 103 39.91 13.06 -9.59
CA ALA A 103 39.56 12.43 -10.84
C ALA A 103 39.48 10.92 -10.75
N ALA A 104 38.46 10.35 -11.35
CA ALA A 104 38.32 9.07 -12.01
C ALA A 104 37.10 8.26 -11.61
N SER A 105 35.91 8.81 -11.68
CA SER A 105 34.71 8.03 -12.00
C SER A 105 33.53 8.99 -12.27
N SER A 106 33.39 9.46 -13.48
CA SER A 106 32.11 10.00 -13.96
C SER A 106 31.12 8.82 -13.97
N SER A 107 30.39 8.63 -12.88
CA SER A 107 29.33 7.63 -12.83
C SER A 107 28.29 8.06 -13.86
N ARG A 108 28.22 7.31 -14.97
CA ARG A 108 27.25 7.55 -16.04
C ARG A 108 25.85 7.35 -15.48
N VAL A 109 25.11 8.43 -15.32
CA VAL A 109 23.70 8.38 -14.99
C VAL A 109 22.92 7.96 -16.23
N ILE A 110 22.11 6.92 -16.10
CA ILE A 110 21.19 6.49 -17.15
C ILE A 110 19.78 6.71 -16.59
N LYS A 111 19.05 7.66 -17.19
CA LYS A 111 17.65 7.90 -16.89
C LYS A 111 16.81 7.06 -17.85
N LEU A 112 15.97 6.18 -17.29
CA LEU A 112 15.01 5.37 -18.02
C LEU A 112 13.62 5.86 -17.65
N ASN A 113 12.84 6.30 -18.63
CA ASN A 113 11.46 6.70 -18.44
C ASN A 113 10.54 5.61 -18.99
N PHE A 114 9.78 4.97 -18.10
CA PHE A 114 8.76 3.97 -18.42
C PHE A 114 7.36 4.48 -18.10
N LEU A 115 7.21 5.77 -17.82
CA LEU A 115 5.88 6.35 -17.62
C LEU A 115 5.11 6.19 -18.95
N PRO A 116 3.86 5.69 -18.92
CA PRO A 116 3.08 5.56 -20.14
C PRO A 116 2.86 6.95 -20.75
N GLU A 117 3.10 7.07 -22.06
CA GLU A 117 2.82 8.30 -22.82
C GLU A 117 1.31 8.60 -22.85
N GLU A 118 0.47 7.58 -22.72
CA GLU A 118 -0.98 7.71 -22.60
C GLU A 118 -1.39 7.75 -21.14
N ALA A 119 -2.12 8.80 -20.79
CA ALA A 119 -2.60 9.02 -19.43
C ALA A 119 -3.40 7.79 -18.93
N VAL A 120 -3.21 7.44 -17.67
CA VAL A 120 -4.02 6.45 -16.91
C VAL A 120 -5.54 6.71 -17.06
N SER A 121 -5.90 7.87 -17.59
CA SER A 121 -7.27 8.36 -17.80
C SER A 121 -8.15 7.49 -18.71
N GLU A 122 -7.60 6.79 -19.72
CA GLU A 122 -8.43 6.00 -20.65
C GLU A 122 -8.96 4.70 -20.05
N ARG A 123 -8.30 4.19 -19.00
CA ARG A 123 -8.67 2.93 -18.33
C ARG A 123 -9.41 3.15 -17.01
N LEU A 124 -9.40 4.38 -16.52
CA LEU A 124 -9.99 4.77 -15.27
C LEU A 124 -11.34 5.44 -15.50
N ASN A 125 -12.41 4.79 -15.08
CA ASN A 125 -13.74 5.40 -15.07
C ASN A 125 -13.85 6.35 -13.87
N LEU A 126 -13.45 7.61 -14.07
CA LEU A 126 -13.47 8.65 -13.04
C LEU A 126 -14.83 9.33 -12.99
N GLN A 127 -15.45 9.37 -11.81
CA GLN A 127 -16.77 9.93 -11.58
C GLN A 127 -16.83 10.73 -10.28
N LYS A 128 -17.71 11.72 -10.18
CA LYS A 128 -17.98 12.45 -8.95
C LYS A 128 -19.33 12.06 -8.37
N VAL A 129 -19.39 12.00 -7.04
CA VAL A 129 -20.61 11.71 -6.28
C VAL A 129 -20.91 12.91 -5.42
N ILE A 130 -22.05 13.53 -5.63
CA ILE A 130 -22.43 14.75 -4.91
C ILE A 130 -23.12 14.38 -3.60
N SER A 131 -22.58 14.87 -2.49
CA SER A 131 -23.18 14.76 -1.16
C SER A 131 -24.04 15.99 -0.87
N PRO A 132 -25.30 15.81 -0.45
CA PRO A 132 -26.14 16.93 -0.03
C PRO A 132 -25.66 17.57 1.28
N GLU A 133 -24.90 16.84 2.09
CA GLU A 133 -24.43 17.29 3.39
C GLU A 133 -22.89 17.37 3.42
N LYS A 134 -22.36 18.28 4.24
CA LYS A 134 -20.91 18.41 4.49
C LYS A 134 -20.33 17.13 5.07
N ASP A 135 -21.09 16.44 5.91
CA ASP A 135 -20.76 15.12 6.40
C ASP A 135 -21.13 14.07 5.37
N LYS A 136 -20.16 13.64 4.59
CA LYS A 136 -20.33 12.74 3.45
C LYS A 136 -20.52 11.26 3.85
N LEU A 137 -20.71 10.93 5.14
CA LEU A 137 -20.78 9.55 5.62
C LEU A 137 -21.95 8.75 5.05
N GLU A 138 -23.16 9.36 5.04
CA GLU A 138 -24.34 8.70 4.47
C GLU A 138 -24.20 8.51 2.95
N THR A 139 -23.64 9.51 2.25
CA THR A 139 -23.35 9.42 0.81
C THR A 139 -22.34 8.30 0.52
N LEU A 140 -21.28 8.19 1.33
CA LEU A 140 -20.33 7.09 1.22
C LEU A 140 -21.01 5.73 1.43
N TYR A 141 -21.81 5.60 2.48
CA TYR A 141 -22.56 4.36 2.76
C TYR A 141 -23.43 3.95 1.59
N ARG A 142 -24.22 4.89 1.01
CA ARG A 142 -25.08 4.64 -0.14
C ARG A 142 -24.27 4.23 -1.37
N LEU A 143 -23.14 4.90 -1.63
CA LEU A 143 -22.23 4.53 -2.72
C LEU A 143 -21.72 3.10 -2.54
N LEU A 144 -21.18 2.78 -1.37
CA LEU A 144 -20.65 1.44 -1.09
C LEU A 144 -21.71 0.34 -1.19
N CYS A 145 -22.95 0.61 -0.75
CA CYS A 145 -24.06 -0.31 -0.94
C CYS A 145 -24.39 -0.53 -2.43
N THR A 146 -24.27 0.52 -3.25
CA THR A 146 -24.49 0.45 -4.71
C THR A 146 -23.37 -0.32 -5.41
N LEU A 147 -22.11 -0.18 -4.93
CA LEU A 147 -20.95 -0.91 -5.47
C LEU A 147 -20.96 -2.40 -5.10
N GLY A 148 -21.74 -2.80 -4.09
CA GLY A 148 -21.94 -4.20 -3.74
C GLY A 148 -20.75 -4.86 -3.04
N ASP A 149 -20.35 -6.05 -3.49
CA ASP A 149 -19.22 -6.85 -2.94
C ASP A 149 -17.90 -6.64 -3.67
N HIS A 150 -17.85 -5.67 -4.59
CA HIS A 150 -16.63 -5.31 -5.29
C HIS A 150 -15.57 -4.74 -4.34
N SER A 151 -14.33 -5.12 -4.57
CA SER A 151 -13.20 -4.64 -3.78
C SER A 151 -13.06 -3.13 -3.89
N THR A 152 -13.16 -2.43 -2.76
CA THR A 152 -13.19 -0.96 -2.71
C THR A 152 -12.20 -0.43 -1.68
N LEU A 153 -11.31 0.46 -2.12
CA LEU A 153 -10.38 1.17 -1.25
C LEU A 153 -10.87 2.61 -1.07
N VAL A 154 -11.20 2.97 0.18
CA VAL A 154 -11.67 4.32 0.54
C VAL A 154 -10.52 5.11 1.12
N PHE A 155 -10.16 6.22 0.48
CA PHE A 155 -9.09 7.10 0.92
C PHE A 155 -9.60 8.28 1.74
N VAL A 156 -8.98 8.47 2.89
CA VAL A 156 -9.15 9.63 3.77
C VAL A 156 -7.79 10.23 4.13
N ASN A 157 -7.74 11.53 4.43
CA ASN A 157 -6.47 12.22 4.66
C ASN A 157 -5.90 12.00 6.07
N TYR A 158 -6.73 11.66 7.08
CA TYR A 158 -6.35 11.60 8.49
C TYR A 158 -6.74 10.27 9.14
N ARG A 159 -5.97 9.84 10.14
CA ARG A 159 -6.23 8.60 10.90
C ARG A 159 -7.59 8.64 11.61
N GLU A 160 -7.89 9.76 12.25
CA GLU A 160 -9.16 9.98 12.95
C GLU A 160 -10.35 9.85 12.00
N SER A 161 -10.17 10.26 10.74
CA SER A 161 -11.19 10.09 9.71
C SER A 161 -11.36 8.63 9.30
N VAL A 162 -10.28 7.81 9.30
CA VAL A 162 -10.41 6.35 9.08
C VAL A 162 -11.30 5.75 10.16
N GLU A 163 -10.98 6.00 11.43
CA GLU A 163 -11.72 5.45 12.57
C GLU A 163 -13.19 5.88 12.56
N ARG A 164 -13.44 7.16 12.25
CA ARG A 164 -14.79 7.71 12.16
C ARG A 164 -15.62 7.04 11.05
N VAL A 165 -15.04 6.93 9.85
CA VAL A 165 -15.72 6.29 8.70
C VAL A 165 -16.01 4.82 9.00
N VAL A 166 -15.02 4.09 9.52
CA VAL A 166 -15.17 2.66 9.85
C VAL A 166 -16.22 2.47 10.96
N SER A 167 -16.19 3.29 12.01
CA SER A 167 -17.20 3.24 13.09
C SER A 167 -18.60 3.45 12.55
N TYR A 168 -18.78 4.46 11.69
CA TYR A 168 -20.06 4.73 11.05
C TYR A 168 -20.55 3.55 10.20
N LEU A 169 -19.70 3.02 9.30
CA LEU A 169 -20.05 1.90 8.44
C LEU A 169 -20.39 0.64 9.25
N LYS A 170 -19.63 0.36 10.31
CA LYS A 170 -19.90 -0.78 11.24
C LYS A 170 -21.23 -0.60 11.98
N SER A 171 -21.60 0.63 12.37
CA SER A 171 -22.92 0.90 12.98
C SER A 171 -24.08 0.57 12.04
N LYS A 172 -23.86 0.72 10.74
CA LYS A 172 -24.79 0.32 9.66
C LYS A 172 -24.65 -1.18 9.29
N LYS A 173 -23.85 -1.96 10.01
CA LYS A 173 -23.55 -3.38 9.74
C LYS A 173 -22.91 -3.60 8.36
N PHE A 174 -22.17 -2.61 7.85
CA PHE A 174 -21.43 -2.72 6.61
C PHE A 174 -20.07 -3.40 6.87
N PRO A 175 -19.68 -4.44 6.09
CA PRO A 175 -18.41 -5.14 6.27
C PRO A 175 -17.25 -4.28 5.75
N CYS A 176 -16.47 -3.70 6.66
CA CYS A 176 -15.30 -2.89 6.37
C CYS A 176 -14.24 -3.01 7.46
N ASP A 177 -12.99 -2.74 7.11
CA ASP A 177 -11.88 -2.65 8.07
C ASP A 177 -11.08 -1.35 7.88
N ALA A 178 -10.40 -0.92 8.96
CA ALA A 178 -9.48 0.20 8.98
C ALA A 178 -8.08 -0.23 8.54
N PHE A 179 -7.33 0.70 7.92
CA PHE A 179 -5.93 0.48 7.60
C PHE A 179 -5.14 1.80 7.69
N HIS A 180 -4.40 2.01 8.79
CA HIS A 180 -3.59 3.22 8.98
C HIS A 180 -2.38 2.95 9.89
N GLY A 181 -1.42 3.87 9.87
CA GLY A 181 -0.15 3.69 10.58
C GLY A 181 -0.23 3.71 12.11
N GLY A 182 -1.38 4.06 12.70
CA GLY A 182 -1.61 4.00 14.16
C GLY A 182 -2.05 2.63 14.67
N MET A 183 -2.34 1.68 13.77
CA MET A 183 -2.72 0.31 14.14
C MET A 183 -1.49 -0.54 14.46
N GLU A 184 -1.68 -1.53 15.35
CA GLU A 184 -0.69 -2.58 15.57
C GLU A 184 -0.45 -3.38 14.29
N GLN A 185 0.77 -3.90 14.12
CA GLN A 185 1.15 -4.59 12.88
C GLN A 185 0.26 -5.81 12.58
N ASP A 186 -0.08 -6.59 13.62
CA ASP A 186 -0.93 -7.77 13.49
C ASP A 186 -2.35 -7.41 13.01
N ASP A 187 -2.91 -6.30 13.49
CA ASP A 187 -4.23 -5.84 13.07
C ASP A 187 -4.21 -5.33 11.62
N ARG A 188 -3.13 -4.67 11.21
CA ARG A 188 -2.93 -4.26 9.81
C ARG A 188 -2.85 -5.49 8.89
N GLU A 189 -2.08 -6.49 9.27
CA GLU A 189 -1.96 -7.74 8.50
C GLU A 189 -3.31 -8.46 8.40
N ARG A 190 -4.07 -8.56 9.50
CA ARG A 190 -5.42 -9.15 9.50
C ARG A 190 -6.40 -8.41 8.59
N ALA A 191 -6.42 -7.08 8.65
CA ALA A 191 -7.28 -6.27 7.79
C ALA A 191 -6.95 -6.50 6.30
N LEU A 192 -5.66 -6.53 5.97
CA LEU A 192 -5.19 -6.78 4.61
C LEU A 192 -5.54 -8.18 4.12
N TYR A 193 -5.38 -9.22 4.95
CA TYR A 193 -5.77 -10.59 4.60
C TYR A 193 -7.26 -10.71 4.32
N LYS A 194 -8.11 -10.14 5.16
CA LYS A 194 -9.55 -10.15 4.94
C LYS A 194 -9.95 -9.44 3.65
N PHE A 195 -9.29 -8.33 3.35
CA PHE A 195 -9.54 -7.60 2.10
C PHE A 195 -9.10 -8.41 0.89
N ARG A 196 -7.90 -8.98 0.89
CA ARG A 196 -7.38 -9.85 -0.18
C ARG A 196 -8.22 -11.10 -0.41
N ASN A 197 -8.75 -11.69 0.65
CA ASN A 197 -9.59 -12.88 0.58
C ASN A 197 -11.04 -12.59 0.16
N GLY A 198 -11.43 -11.30 0.02
CA GLY A 198 -12.80 -10.94 -0.29
C GLY A 198 -13.79 -11.17 0.85
N SER A 199 -13.32 -11.38 2.09
CA SER A 199 -14.19 -11.46 3.28
C SER A 199 -14.47 -10.09 3.89
N CYS A 200 -13.76 -9.07 3.46
CA CYS A 200 -13.99 -7.66 3.78
C CYS A 200 -13.87 -6.86 2.47
N PRO A 201 -14.96 -6.48 1.80
CA PRO A 201 -14.91 -5.83 0.50
C PRO A 201 -14.39 -4.39 0.55
N VAL A 202 -14.45 -3.74 1.71
CA VAL A 202 -14.07 -2.33 1.86
C VAL A 202 -12.94 -2.16 2.87
N LEU A 203 -11.87 -1.51 2.41
CA LEU A 203 -10.77 -1.08 3.26
C LEU A 203 -10.71 0.44 3.28
N VAL A 204 -10.77 1.05 4.47
CA VAL A 204 -10.66 2.51 4.65
C VAL A 204 -9.23 2.83 5.07
N SER A 205 -8.53 3.66 4.32
CA SER A 205 -7.10 3.88 4.53
C SER A 205 -6.67 5.33 4.36
N THR A 206 -5.53 5.67 4.96
CA THR A 206 -4.77 6.88 4.61
C THR A 206 -3.79 6.58 3.48
N ASP A 207 -3.36 7.64 2.76
CA ASP A 207 -2.38 7.50 1.67
C ASP A 207 -1.10 6.77 2.11
N LEU A 208 -0.52 7.20 3.21
CA LEU A 208 0.72 6.63 3.74
C LEU A 208 0.61 5.14 4.05
N ALA A 209 -0.53 4.70 4.59
CA ALA A 209 -0.73 3.30 4.92
C ALA A 209 -0.97 2.43 3.67
N ALA A 210 -1.68 2.97 2.68
CA ALA A 210 -2.01 2.26 1.44
C ALA A 210 -0.83 2.14 0.47
N ARG A 211 0.24 2.91 0.68
CA ARG A 211 1.47 2.81 -0.14
C ARG A 211 2.16 1.48 0.06
N GLY A 212 2.76 0.96 -1.00
CA GLY A 212 3.45 -0.32 -0.96
C GLY A 212 2.54 -1.53 -0.72
N LEU A 213 1.22 -1.35 -0.58
CA LEU A 213 0.31 -2.47 -0.48
C LEU A 213 0.26 -3.21 -1.82
N ASP A 214 0.75 -4.44 -1.79
CA ASP A 214 0.55 -5.38 -2.88
C ASP A 214 -0.86 -5.97 -2.78
N ILE A 215 -1.84 -5.22 -3.29
CA ILE A 215 -3.21 -5.68 -3.43
C ILE A 215 -3.48 -5.84 -4.92
N PRO A 216 -3.73 -7.06 -5.38
CA PRO A 216 -4.06 -7.28 -6.78
C PRO A 216 -5.43 -6.68 -7.10
N GLY A 217 -5.49 -5.93 -8.21
CA GLY A 217 -6.72 -5.52 -8.88
C GLY A 217 -7.87 -5.04 -7.99
N ILE A 218 -7.78 -3.82 -7.44
CA ILE A 218 -8.89 -3.21 -6.72
C ILE A 218 -9.90 -2.70 -7.76
N ASP A 219 -11.18 -3.08 -7.63
CA ASP A 219 -12.23 -2.68 -8.57
C ASP A 219 -12.52 -1.19 -8.47
N ASN A 220 -12.60 -0.66 -7.24
CA ASN A 220 -13.02 0.71 -6.98
C ASN A 220 -12.07 1.45 -6.04
N VAL A 221 -11.80 2.69 -6.35
CA VAL A 221 -11.16 3.67 -5.46
C VAL A 221 -12.18 4.76 -5.13
N VAL A 222 -12.29 5.13 -3.86
CA VAL A 222 -13.18 6.20 -3.41
C VAL A 222 -12.35 7.25 -2.68
N HIS A 223 -12.36 8.47 -3.19
CA HIS A 223 -11.79 9.64 -2.53
C HIS A 223 -12.83 10.28 -1.63
N TYR A 224 -12.90 9.86 -0.36
CA TYR A 224 -13.78 10.47 0.64
C TYR A 224 -13.33 11.91 0.95
N HIS A 225 -12.01 12.12 1.07
CA HIS A 225 -11.39 13.43 1.04
C HIS A 225 -10.65 13.62 -0.28
N ILE A 226 -10.75 14.80 -0.84
CA ILE A 226 -9.96 15.19 -2.02
C ILE A 226 -8.48 14.98 -1.70
N PRO A 227 -7.70 14.38 -2.60
CA PRO A 227 -6.25 14.23 -2.44
C PRO A 227 -5.58 15.59 -2.26
N VAL A 228 -4.51 15.64 -1.49
CA VAL A 228 -3.81 16.91 -1.17
C VAL A 228 -3.03 17.49 -2.35
N ASN A 229 -2.67 16.67 -3.34
CA ASN A 229 -1.95 17.04 -4.56
C ASN A 229 -2.19 16.02 -5.68
N GLU A 230 -1.76 16.36 -6.89
CA GLU A 230 -1.88 15.52 -8.10
C GLU A 230 -1.19 14.16 -7.94
N GLU A 231 -0.06 14.14 -7.27
CA GLU A 231 0.68 12.91 -7.03
C GLU A 231 -0.10 11.94 -6.14
N ALA A 232 -0.71 12.42 -5.04
CA ALA A 232 -1.58 11.61 -4.21
C ALA A 232 -2.79 11.09 -5.00
N PHE A 233 -3.35 11.92 -5.90
CA PHE A 233 -4.43 11.51 -6.79
C PHE A 233 -4.01 10.36 -7.72
N THR A 234 -2.86 10.50 -8.37
CA THR A 234 -2.28 9.48 -9.26
C THR A 234 -1.98 8.18 -8.51
N HIS A 235 -1.37 8.26 -7.32
CA HIS A 235 -1.05 7.10 -6.50
C HIS A 235 -2.28 6.36 -5.96
N ARG A 236 -3.34 7.10 -5.57
CA ARG A 236 -4.60 6.49 -5.16
C ARG A 236 -5.24 5.75 -6.32
N ASN A 237 -5.32 6.37 -7.49
CA ASN A 237 -5.89 5.77 -8.69
C ASN A 237 -5.05 4.62 -9.23
N GLY A 238 -3.73 4.66 -9.04
CA GLY A 238 -2.83 3.54 -9.35
C GLY A 238 -3.06 2.27 -8.53
N ARG A 239 -4.00 2.25 -7.57
CA ARG A 239 -4.45 1.03 -6.88
C ARG A 239 -5.49 0.26 -7.68
N THR A 240 -6.19 0.92 -8.58
CA THR A 240 -7.12 0.32 -9.55
C THR A 240 -6.55 0.46 -10.96
N ALA A 241 -7.19 -0.13 -11.95
CA ALA A 241 -6.80 -0.05 -13.37
C ALA A 241 -5.32 -0.42 -13.66
N ARG A 242 -4.74 -1.34 -12.88
CA ARG A 242 -3.38 -1.83 -13.09
C ARG A 242 -3.30 -2.71 -14.34
N TRP A 243 -2.20 -2.55 -15.11
CA TRP A 243 -1.90 -3.30 -16.33
C TRP A 243 -3.01 -3.14 -17.39
N GLU A 244 -3.79 -4.16 -17.65
CA GLU A 244 -4.86 -4.16 -18.66
C GLU A 244 -6.27 -4.09 -18.04
N ALA A 245 -6.39 -4.01 -16.70
CA ALA A 245 -7.66 -3.97 -16.01
C ALA A 245 -8.31 -2.59 -16.06
N ARG A 246 -9.64 -2.53 -16.22
CA ARG A 246 -10.44 -1.33 -16.03
C ARG A 246 -10.79 -1.19 -14.56
N GLY A 247 -10.78 0.03 -14.04
CA GLY A 247 -11.18 0.33 -12.67
C GLY A 247 -12.03 1.58 -12.58
N SER A 248 -12.75 1.73 -11.49
CA SER A 248 -13.57 2.92 -11.24
C SER A 248 -13.01 3.74 -10.07
N SER A 249 -13.07 5.06 -10.24
CA SER A 249 -12.65 6.00 -9.21
C SER A 249 -13.77 7.01 -8.96
N PHE A 250 -14.12 7.19 -7.68
CA PHE A 250 -15.22 8.04 -7.26
C PHE A 250 -14.70 9.14 -6.33
N ILE A 251 -15.04 10.39 -6.62
CA ILE A 251 -14.70 11.54 -5.79
C ILE A 251 -15.97 12.00 -5.09
N LEU A 252 -16.01 11.92 -3.75
CA LEU A 252 -17.13 12.42 -2.97
C LEU A 252 -16.96 13.92 -2.74
N LEU A 253 -17.90 14.69 -3.24
CA LEU A 253 -17.91 16.16 -3.12
C LEU A 253 -19.17 16.64 -2.40
N HIS A 254 -18.99 17.60 -1.51
CA HIS A 254 -20.07 18.47 -1.05
C HIS A 254 -20.23 19.65 -2.02
N ALA A 255 -21.40 20.24 -2.09
CA ALA A 255 -21.70 21.34 -3.03
C ALA A 255 -20.78 22.57 -2.90
N GLU A 256 -20.18 22.78 -1.74
CA GLU A 256 -19.23 23.88 -1.49
C GLU A 256 -17.76 23.51 -1.78
N GLU A 257 -17.45 22.21 -1.98
CA GLU A 257 -16.10 21.77 -2.34
C GLU A 257 -15.86 21.94 -3.83
N ARG A 258 -14.67 22.42 -4.19
CA ARG A 258 -14.22 22.55 -5.58
C ARG A 258 -13.20 21.49 -5.89
N LEU A 259 -13.22 21.00 -7.12
CA LEU A 259 -12.15 20.15 -7.62
C LEU A 259 -10.88 20.98 -7.78
N PRO A 260 -9.72 20.45 -7.40
CA PRO A 260 -8.43 21.06 -7.73
C PRO A 260 -8.16 21.00 -9.24
N ASP A 261 -7.30 21.89 -9.73
CA ASP A 261 -6.97 22.04 -11.17
C ASP A 261 -6.40 20.76 -11.81
N TYR A 262 -5.79 19.87 -11.00
CA TYR A 262 -5.29 18.57 -11.48
C TYR A 262 -6.37 17.50 -11.66
N ILE A 263 -7.63 17.80 -11.37
CA ILE A 263 -8.76 16.90 -11.61
C ILE A 263 -9.69 17.59 -12.62
N PRO A 264 -10.02 16.94 -13.76
CA PRO A 264 -10.91 17.52 -14.75
C PRO A 264 -12.26 17.95 -14.15
N GLU A 265 -12.74 19.13 -14.48
CA GLU A 265 -14.04 19.64 -13.97
C GLU A 265 -15.24 18.91 -14.56
N ASP A 266 -15.11 18.42 -15.80
CA ASP A 266 -16.16 17.81 -16.62
C ASP A 266 -16.39 16.32 -16.34
N ILE A 267 -15.81 15.78 -15.26
CA ILE A 267 -16.05 14.38 -14.89
C ILE A 267 -17.54 14.12 -14.63
N PRO A 268 -18.07 12.98 -15.11
CA PRO A 268 -19.48 12.65 -14.98
C PRO A 268 -19.92 12.49 -13.53
N VAL A 269 -21.17 12.83 -13.26
CA VAL A 269 -21.80 12.61 -11.95
C VAL A 269 -22.34 11.19 -11.88
N PHE A 270 -21.88 10.43 -10.89
CA PHE A 270 -22.47 9.13 -10.56
C PHE A 270 -23.76 9.33 -9.76
N GLY A 271 -24.88 8.92 -10.34
CA GLY A 271 -26.19 9.00 -9.70
C GLY A 271 -26.40 7.88 -8.68
N LEU A 272 -26.58 8.22 -7.42
CA LEU A 272 -26.99 7.25 -6.41
C LEU A 272 -28.47 6.91 -6.57
N GLN A 273 -28.81 5.62 -6.41
CA GLN A 273 -30.20 5.15 -6.47
C GLN A 273 -31.04 5.79 -5.35
N GLU A 274 -32.31 6.07 -5.61
CA GLU A 274 -33.21 6.61 -4.60
C GLU A 274 -33.36 5.67 -3.41
N GLN A 275 -33.52 4.38 -3.68
CA GLN A 275 -33.52 3.34 -2.65
C GLN A 275 -32.13 2.74 -2.51
N THR A 276 -31.54 2.93 -1.34
CA THR A 276 -30.20 2.36 -1.04
C THR A 276 -30.31 0.84 -0.91
N PRO A 277 -29.55 0.06 -1.69
CA PRO A 277 -29.48 -1.38 -1.52
C PRO A 277 -28.97 -1.75 -0.12
N LYS A 278 -29.31 -2.95 0.35
CA LYS A 278 -28.69 -3.48 1.57
C LYS A 278 -27.22 -3.74 1.33
N PRO A 279 -26.37 -3.60 2.39
CA PRO A 279 -24.96 -4.00 2.30
C PRO A 279 -24.83 -5.42 1.74
N ALA A 280 -23.97 -5.58 0.74
CA ALA A 280 -23.68 -6.90 0.20
C ALA A 280 -23.00 -7.76 1.27
N LYS A 281 -23.34 -9.04 1.30
CA LYS A 281 -22.65 -9.99 2.17
C LYS A 281 -21.39 -10.48 1.47
N PRO A 282 -20.23 -10.46 2.13
CA PRO A 282 -19.03 -11.05 1.57
C PRO A 282 -19.25 -12.51 1.18
N ARG A 283 -18.74 -12.90 0.02
CA ARG A 283 -18.82 -14.28 -0.45
C ARG A 283 -18.01 -15.24 0.44
N TRP A 284 -16.91 -14.75 1.00
CA TRP A 284 -15.95 -15.53 1.77
C TRP A 284 -15.95 -15.12 3.23
N THR A 285 -15.58 -16.05 4.09
CA THR A 285 -15.31 -15.81 5.51
C THR A 285 -13.88 -16.16 5.80
N THR A 286 -13.11 -15.26 6.41
CA THR A 286 -11.74 -15.55 6.85
C THR A 286 -11.78 -16.34 8.16
N LEU A 287 -11.18 -17.53 8.13
CA LEU A 287 -10.91 -18.33 9.31
C LEU A 287 -9.46 -18.10 9.75
N TYR A 288 -9.27 -17.66 10.99
CA TYR A 288 -7.95 -17.54 11.60
C TYR A 288 -7.65 -18.77 12.46
N ILE A 289 -6.51 -19.40 12.21
CA ILE A 289 -6.00 -20.52 12.99
C ILE A 289 -4.71 -20.04 13.68
N GLY A 290 -4.71 -19.94 15.04
CA GLY A 290 -3.58 -19.44 15.83
C GLY A 290 -2.40 -20.42 15.90
N LYS A 291 -2.13 -21.18 14.85
CA LYS A 291 -1.04 -22.14 14.69
C LYS A 291 -0.46 -22.04 13.29
N GLY A 292 0.87 -22.13 13.16
CA GLY A 292 1.56 -21.95 11.89
C GLY A 292 2.74 -22.92 11.67
N LYS A 293 3.71 -22.50 10.86
CA LYS A 293 4.88 -23.31 10.53
C LYS A 293 5.71 -23.72 11.76
N LYS A 294 5.81 -22.85 12.76
CA LYS A 294 6.48 -23.15 14.05
C LYS A 294 5.81 -24.30 14.78
N ASP A 295 4.51 -24.50 14.60
CA ASP A 295 3.75 -25.63 15.14
C ASP A 295 3.72 -26.83 14.19
N LYS A 296 4.55 -26.83 13.15
CA LYS A 296 4.64 -27.86 12.12
C LYS A 296 3.35 -28.03 11.29
N LEU A 297 2.50 -27.00 11.24
CA LEU A 297 1.35 -26.96 10.35
C LEU A 297 1.75 -26.43 8.98
N ASN A 298 1.29 -27.12 7.95
CA ASN A 298 1.43 -26.68 6.57
C ASN A 298 0.05 -26.57 5.89
N LYS A 299 0.05 -26.02 4.69
CA LYS A 299 -1.18 -25.80 3.92
C LYS A 299 -1.97 -27.09 3.66
N VAL A 300 -1.26 -28.19 3.42
CA VAL A 300 -1.89 -29.50 3.12
C VAL A 300 -2.61 -30.04 4.35
N ASP A 301 -2.03 -29.87 5.55
CA ASP A 301 -2.65 -30.31 6.81
C ASP A 301 -3.96 -29.58 7.06
N ILE A 302 -3.96 -28.23 6.85
CA ILE A 302 -5.15 -27.39 7.04
C ILE A 302 -6.24 -27.77 6.06
N VAL A 303 -5.91 -27.85 4.77
CA VAL A 303 -6.86 -28.22 3.72
C VAL A 303 -7.39 -29.64 3.94
N GLY A 304 -6.50 -30.59 4.29
CA GLY A 304 -6.89 -31.96 4.61
C GLY A 304 -7.84 -32.04 5.80
N PHE A 305 -7.64 -31.24 6.84
CA PHE A 305 -8.53 -31.14 8.00
C PHE A 305 -9.90 -30.59 7.60
N LEU A 306 -9.93 -29.48 6.84
CA LEU A 306 -11.17 -28.85 6.38
C LEU A 306 -12.01 -29.79 5.53
N TYR A 307 -11.40 -30.59 4.66
CA TYR A 307 -12.11 -31.56 3.83
C TYR A 307 -12.56 -32.79 4.62
N LYS A 308 -11.65 -33.42 5.37
CA LYS A 308 -11.93 -34.71 6.04
C LYS A 308 -12.77 -34.58 7.29
N LYS A 309 -12.59 -33.51 8.06
CA LYS A 309 -13.28 -33.29 9.33
C LYS A 309 -14.30 -32.15 9.28
N GLY A 310 -14.00 -31.11 8.48
CA GLY A 310 -14.90 -29.97 8.29
C GLY A 310 -16.04 -30.23 7.33
N GLY A 311 -15.95 -31.30 6.51
CA GLY A 311 -16.98 -31.61 5.53
C GLY A 311 -17.07 -30.62 4.36
N LEU A 312 -16.03 -29.77 4.18
CA LEU A 312 -15.98 -28.80 3.11
C LEU A 312 -15.50 -29.44 1.80
N VAL A 313 -15.95 -28.92 0.69
CA VAL A 313 -15.47 -29.30 -0.65
C VAL A 313 -14.46 -28.26 -1.15
N ARG A 314 -13.81 -28.54 -2.29
CA ARG A 314 -12.76 -27.70 -2.85
C ARG A 314 -13.24 -26.26 -3.12
N GLU A 315 -14.46 -26.13 -3.55
CA GLU A 315 -15.11 -24.86 -3.90
C GLU A 315 -15.42 -24.00 -2.68
N ASP A 316 -15.49 -24.61 -1.47
CA ASP A 316 -15.73 -23.92 -0.21
C ASP A 316 -14.44 -23.36 0.42
N VAL A 317 -13.26 -23.74 -0.08
CA VAL A 317 -11.97 -23.37 0.48
C VAL A 317 -11.23 -22.44 -0.48
N GLY A 318 -11.17 -21.16 -0.12
CA GLY A 318 -10.44 -20.13 -0.85
C GLY A 318 -8.93 -20.17 -0.59
N GLN A 319 -8.31 -18.98 -0.57
CA GLN A 319 -6.89 -18.85 -0.34
C GLN A 319 -6.50 -19.28 1.08
N VAL A 320 -5.43 -20.06 1.20
CA VAL A 320 -4.86 -20.48 2.49
C VAL A 320 -3.43 -19.98 2.56
N ASP A 321 -3.15 -19.12 3.52
CA ASP A 321 -1.82 -18.61 3.82
C ASP A 321 -1.34 -19.15 5.17
N VAL A 322 -0.14 -19.72 5.21
CA VAL A 322 0.45 -20.27 6.43
C VAL A 322 1.66 -19.41 6.80
N GLN A 323 1.55 -18.75 7.91
CA GLN A 323 2.62 -17.93 8.48
C GLN A 323 3.50 -18.71 9.44
N GLU A 324 4.52 -18.04 9.97
CA GLU A 324 5.43 -18.65 10.94
C GLU A 324 4.80 -18.80 12.33
N HIS A 325 3.79 -17.95 12.64
CA HIS A 325 3.07 -17.95 13.92
C HIS A 325 1.65 -18.40 13.75
#